data_68a48420e5604d4ece01d1e671478b4f
#
_entry.id   68a48420e5604d4ece01d1e671478b4f
#
_cell.length_a   1.000
_cell.length_b   1.000
_cell.length_c   1.000
_cell.angle_alpha   90.00
_cell.angle_beta   90.00
_cell.angle_gamma   90.00
#
_symmetry.space_group_name_H-M   'P 1'
#
loop_
_entity.id
_entity.type
_entity.pdbx_description
1 polymer ?
#
loop_
_entity_poly.entity_id
_entity_poly.type
_entity_poly.pdbx_seq_one_letter_code
_entity_poly.pdbx_strand_id
1 'polypeptide(L)'
;MYEDLKEQTRNSFNELCETAQFKPGSLIVVGGSSSEVRGGVIGKDSSYEVGKAVTSTIIEEAGKRHLRLAFQCCEHLNRALIMEREDAEFFGYDEVTVVPWLHAGGAFSTSAFYQFKDPVAVERVAASGGIDIGLTMIGMHLKRVAVPIRLKANRIGQAYVSGAKTRP
;
A
#
# COMPACT_ATOMS: atom_id res chain seq x y z
N MET A 1 19.45 1.51 -10.42
CA MET A 1 18.79 2.77 -9.93
C MET A 1 17.65 2.47 -8.97
N TYR A 2 16.77 1.58 -9.34
CA TYR A 2 15.63 1.26 -8.46
C TYR A 2 15.94 0.22 -7.39
N GLU A 3 17.11 -0.37 -7.40
CA GLU A 3 17.52 -1.36 -6.40
C GLU A 3 17.58 -0.77 -4.99
N ASP A 4 18.00 0.47 -4.85
CA ASP A 4 18.02 1.15 -3.56
C ASP A 4 16.59 1.35 -3.02
N LEU A 5 15.65 1.71 -3.90
CA LEU A 5 14.24 1.85 -3.51
C LEU A 5 13.64 0.52 -3.08
N LYS A 6 13.98 -0.54 -3.79
CA LYS A 6 13.52 -1.90 -3.44
C LYS A 6 14.08 -2.34 -2.09
N GLU A 7 15.35 -2.09 -1.84
CA GLU A 7 15.97 -2.43 -0.56
C GLU A 7 15.34 -1.65 0.60
N GLN A 8 15.17 -0.34 0.42
CA GLN A 8 14.53 0.51 1.42
C GLN A 8 13.09 0.06 1.69
N THR A 9 12.36 -0.28 0.63
CA THR A 9 10.99 -0.78 0.75
C THR A 9 10.95 -2.10 1.53
N ARG A 10 11.85 -3.02 1.20
CA ARG A 10 11.96 -4.30 1.88
C ARG A 10 12.24 -4.11 3.36
N ASN A 11 13.17 -3.22 3.69
CA ASN A 11 13.54 -2.93 5.07
C ASN A 11 12.36 -2.34 5.85
N SER A 12 11.68 -1.35 5.28
CA SER A 12 10.53 -0.71 5.94
C SER A 12 9.37 -1.69 6.13
N PHE A 13 9.01 -2.43 5.09
CA PHE A 13 7.88 -3.36 5.15
C PHE A 13 8.16 -4.52 6.10
N ASN A 14 9.35 -5.09 6.05
CA ASN A 14 9.72 -6.20 6.94
C ASN A 14 9.79 -5.75 8.40
N GLU A 15 10.32 -4.56 8.68
CA GLU A 15 10.31 -4.02 10.04
C GLU A 15 8.88 -3.84 10.56
N LEU A 16 7.99 -3.31 9.73
CA LEU A 16 6.57 -3.21 10.09
C LEU A 16 5.98 -4.57 10.45
N CYS A 17 6.17 -5.57 9.58
CA CYS A 17 5.62 -6.90 9.79
C CYS A 17 6.17 -7.56 11.05
N GLU A 18 7.46 -7.41 11.32
CA GLU A 18 8.10 -7.97 12.50
C GLU A 18 7.63 -7.29 13.78
N THR A 19 7.49 -5.98 13.76
CA THR A 19 7.02 -5.20 14.92
C THR A 19 5.54 -5.47 15.21
N ALA A 20 4.72 -5.48 14.17
CA ALA A 20 3.27 -5.69 14.30
C ALA A 20 2.91 -7.16 14.54
N GLN A 21 3.75 -8.09 14.09
CA GLN A 21 3.50 -9.52 14.14
C GLN A 21 2.16 -9.91 13.51
N PHE A 22 1.95 -9.45 12.28
CA PHE A 22 0.74 -9.78 11.54
C PHE A 22 0.59 -11.28 11.34
N LYS A 23 -0.61 -11.78 11.59
CA LYS A 23 -0.93 -13.18 11.32
C LYS A 23 -1.06 -13.43 9.82
N PRO A 24 -0.67 -14.63 9.34
CA PRO A 24 -0.96 -15.00 7.95
C PRO A 24 -2.44 -14.79 7.60
N GLY A 25 -2.71 -14.27 6.41
CA GLY A 25 -4.06 -13.95 5.99
C GLY A 25 -4.54 -12.56 6.38
N SER A 26 -3.80 -11.81 7.20
CA SER A 26 -4.14 -10.44 7.56
C SER A 26 -4.10 -9.52 6.34
N LEU A 27 -5.04 -8.58 6.30
CA LEU A 27 -5.09 -7.56 5.25
C LEU A 27 -4.28 -6.34 5.69
N ILE A 28 -3.37 -5.93 4.83
CA ILE A 28 -2.48 -4.77 5.02
C ILE A 28 -2.78 -3.75 3.91
N VAL A 29 -3.09 -2.53 4.31
CA VAL A 29 -3.30 -1.44 3.36
C VAL A 29 -1.98 -0.74 3.05
N VAL A 30 -1.80 -0.39 1.79
CA VAL A 30 -0.63 0.36 1.32
C VAL A 30 -1.12 1.66 0.70
N GLY A 31 -0.66 2.77 1.25
CA GLY A 31 -0.82 4.08 0.63
C GLY A 31 0.56 4.61 0.25
N GLY A 32 0.66 5.27 -0.88
CA GLY A 32 1.96 5.77 -1.28
C GLY A 32 1.90 6.80 -2.39
N SER A 33 2.92 7.64 -2.42
CA SER A 33 3.10 8.67 -3.42
C SER A 33 4.47 8.53 -4.08
N SER A 34 4.48 8.19 -5.36
CA SER A 34 5.73 8.16 -6.14
C SER A 34 6.35 9.56 -6.27
N SER A 35 5.53 10.60 -6.25
CA SER A 35 6.03 12.00 -6.25
C SER A 35 6.85 12.28 -4.99
N GLU A 36 6.35 11.89 -3.83
CA GLU A 36 7.07 12.07 -2.56
C GLU A 36 8.34 11.24 -2.51
N VAL A 37 8.32 10.02 -3.04
CA VAL A 37 9.53 9.18 -3.14
C VAL A 37 10.60 9.88 -3.97
N ARG A 38 10.21 10.57 -5.03
CA ARG A 38 11.12 11.34 -5.90
C ARG A 38 11.54 12.69 -5.31
N GLY A 39 10.94 13.12 -4.22
CA GLY A 39 11.23 14.41 -3.60
C GLY A 39 10.34 15.55 -4.06
N GLY A 40 9.28 15.25 -4.78
CA GLY A 40 8.25 16.22 -5.19
C GLY A 40 7.07 16.25 -4.23
N VAL A 41 6.01 16.94 -4.65
CA VAL A 41 4.76 17.04 -3.89
C VAL A 41 3.77 15.99 -4.40
N ILE A 42 2.97 15.41 -3.50
CA ILE A 42 1.95 14.41 -3.84
C ILE A 42 1.18 14.79 -5.10
N GLY A 43 1.14 13.89 -6.07
CA GLY A 43 0.40 14.04 -7.31
C GLY A 43 1.01 14.99 -8.34
N LYS A 44 2.16 15.59 -8.07
CA LYS A 44 2.79 16.58 -8.96
C LYS A 44 3.94 16.03 -9.79
N ASP A 45 4.50 14.89 -9.41
CA ASP A 45 5.66 14.31 -10.09
C ASP A 45 5.57 12.78 -10.08
N SER A 46 4.42 12.25 -10.48
CA SER A 46 4.14 10.81 -10.46
C SER A 46 5.03 10.04 -11.43
N SER A 47 5.48 8.86 -11.00
CA SER A 47 6.31 7.96 -11.79
C SER A 47 5.84 6.52 -11.65
N TYR A 48 5.39 5.93 -12.75
CA TYR A 48 4.99 4.53 -12.78
C TYR A 48 6.13 3.60 -12.39
N GLU A 49 7.34 3.86 -12.89
CA GLU A 49 8.51 3.00 -12.64
C GLU A 49 8.91 2.99 -11.15
N VAL A 50 8.85 4.15 -10.50
CA VAL A 50 9.08 4.26 -9.06
C VAL A 50 7.99 3.49 -8.29
N GLY A 51 6.74 3.71 -8.67
CA GLY A 51 5.61 2.98 -8.06
C GLY A 51 5.76 1.48 -8.21
N LYS A 52 6.15 1.02 -9.40
CA LYS A 52 6.37 -0.41 -9.69
C LYS A 52 7.47 -1.00 -8.83
N ALA A 53 8.60 -0.29 -8.67
CA ALA A 53 9.71 -0.78 -7.86
C ALA A 53 9.29 -1.00 -6.40
N VAL A 54 8.55 -0.06 -5.83
CA VAL A 54 8.07 -0.17 -4.45
C VAL A 54 6.96 -1.23 -4.33
N THR A 55 5.99 -1.19 -5.22
CA THR A 55 4.83 -2.10 -5.19
C THR A 55 5.23 -3.56 -5.36
N SER A 56 6.11 -3.84 -6.34
CA SER A 56 6.55 -5.22 -6.59
C SER A 56 7.29 -5.80 -5.38
N THR A 57 8.06 -4.99 -4.69
CA THR A 57 8.77 -5.41 -3.49
C THR A 57 7.80 -5.72 -2.35
N ILE A 58 6.78 -4.88 -2.14
CA ILE A 58 5.77 -5.12 -1.11
C ILE A 58 4.97 -6.39 -1.43
N ILE A 59 4.57 -6.57 -2.68
CA ILE A 59 3.83 -7.79 -3.10
C ILE A 59 4.67 -9.04 -2.84
N GLU A 60 5.95 -8.99 -3.18
CA GLU A 60 6.87 -10.11 -2.95
C GLU A 60 7.01 -10.43 -1.45
N GLU A 61 7.29 -9.42 -0.63
CA GLU A 61 7.49 -9.62 0.80
C GLU A 61 6.21 -10.03 1.53
N ALA A 62 5.07 -9.48 1.12
CA ALA A 62 3.76 -9.88 1.65
C ALA A 62 3.44 -11.34 1.29
N GLY A 63 3.78 -11.76 0.07
CA GLY A 63 3.60 -13.14 -0.37
C GLY A 63 4.37 -14.13 0.48
N LYS A 64 5.61 -13.81 0.85
CA LYS A 64 6.43 -14.64 1.73
C LYS A 64 5.81 -14.82 3.11
N ARG A 65 5.02 -13.85 3.56
CA ARG A 65 4.37 -13.84 4.87
C ARG A 65 2.89 -14.25 4.81
N HIS A 66 2.40 -14.60 3.64
CA HIS A 66 0.99 -14.96 3.39
C HIS A 66 0.02 -13.83 3.81
N LEU A 67 0.42 -12.59 3.59
CA LEU A 67 -0.41 -11.42 3.86
C LEU A 67 -1.21 -11.04 2.62
N ARG A 68 -2.39 -10.45 2.84
CA ARG A 68 -3.24 -9.90 1.79
C ARG A 68 -3.00 -8.40 1.71
N LEU A 69 -3.12 -7.82 0.53
CA LEU A 69 -2.81 -6.41 0.30
C LEU A 69 -3.98 -5.67 -0.33
N ALA A 70 -4.12 -4.41 0.05
CA ALA A 70 -5.02 -3.46 -0.61
C ALA A 70 -4.25 -2.16 -0.83
N PHE A 71 -4.19 -1.70 -2.08
CA PHE A 71 -3.46 -0.50 -2.46
C PHE A 71 -4.43 0.67 -2.64
N GLN A 72 -4.22 1.73 -1.88
CA GLN A 72 -5.06 2.90 -1.89
C GLN A 72 -4.92 3.68 -3.19
N CYS A 73 -6.04 4.05 -3.79
CA CYS A 73 -6.10 5.05 -4.85
C CYS A 73 -6.13 6.46 -4.25
N CYS A 74 -5.88 7.48 -5.08
CA CYS A 74 -5.99 8.88 -4.66
C CYS A 74 -7.45 9.32 -4.54
N GLU A 75 -7.65 10.56 -4.13
CA GLU A 75 -8.98 11.16 -3.97
C GLU A 75 -9.79 11.24 -5.28
N HIS A 76 -9.14 11.30 -6.43
CA HIS A 76 -9.82 11.30 -7.73
C HIS A 76 -10.64 10.03 -7.96
N LEU A 77 -10.25 8.93 -7.34
CA LEU A 77 -10.98 7.67 -7.34
C LEU A 77 -11.60 7.37 -5.97
N ASN A 78 -11.92 8.42 -5.21
CA ASN A 78 -12.59 8.33 -3.90
C ASN A 78 -11.86 7.40 -2.92
N ARG A 79 -10.54 7.30 -3.04
CA ARG A 79 -9.71 6.42 -2.21
C ARG A 79 -10.15 4.95 -2.24
N ALA A 80 -10.71 4.50 -3.37
CA ALA A 80 -10.97 3.09 -3.60
C ALA A 80 -9.66 2.29 -3.50
N LEU A 81 -9.75 1.01 -3.24
CA LEU A 81 -8.58 0.18 -3.00
C LEU A 81 -8.51 -0.96 -4.03
N ILE A 82 -7.29 -1.21 -4.50
CA ILE A 82 -7.02 -2.28 -5.46
C ILE A 82 -6.54 -3.50 -4.68
N MET A 83 -7.17 -4.64 -4.93
CA MET A 83 -6.81 -5.89 -4.28
C MET A 83 -7.13 -7.07 -5.19
N GLU A 84 -6.67 -8.26 -4.81
CA GLU A 84 -7.05 -9.48 -5.53
C GLU A 84 -8.53 -9.77 -5.31
N ARG A 85 -9.22 -10.22 -6.37
CA ARG A 85 -10.64 -10.61 -6.29
C ARG A 85 -10.87 -11.66 -5.21
N GLU A 86 -10.00 -12.64 -5.12
CA GLU A 86 -10.09 -13.69 -4.12
C GLU A 86 -10.14 -13.12 -2.70
N ASP A 87 -9.30 -12.12 -2.43
CA ASP A 87 -9.24 -11.47 -1.12
C ASP A 87 -10.49 -10.62 -0.86
N ALA A 88 -10.96 -9.89 -1.88
CA ALA A 88 -12.18 -9.09 -1.77
C ALA A 88 -13.38 -9.98 -1.45
N GLU A 89 -13.50 -11.13 -2.11
CA GLU A 89 -14.56 -12.10 -1.87
C GLU A 89 -14.44 -12.73 -0.48
N PHE A 90 -13.21 -13.05 -0.06
CA PHE A 90 -12.97 -13.62 1.26
C PHE A 90 -13.50 -12.71 2.38
N PHE A 91 -13.27 -11.40 2.27
CA PHE A 91 -13.74 -10.43 3.26
C PHE A 91 -15.17 -9.94 3.02
N GLY A 92 -15.75 -10.24 1.86
CA GLY A 92 -17.09 -9.76 1.52
C GLY A 92 -17.15 -8.28 1.16
N TYR A 93 -16.08 -7.73 0.60
CA TYR A 93 -16.03 -6.32 0.20
C TYR A 93 -16.73 -6.11 -1.14
N ASP A 94 -17.43 -4.98 -1.26
CA ASP A 94 -18.15 -4.62 -2.48
C ASP A 94 -17.20 -4.11 -3.56
N GLU A 95 -17.25 -4.74 -4.73
CA GLU A 95 -16.49 -4.31 -5.89
C GLU A 95 -17.11 -3.07 -6.51
N VAL A 96 -16.26 -2.13 -6.93
CA VAL A 96 -16.65 -0.95 -7.68
C VAL A 96 -15.95 -0.93 -9.04
N THR A 97 -16.57 -0.28 -10.02
CA THR A 97 -16.08 -0.27 -11.40
C THR A 97 -15.08 0.87 -11.61
N VAL A 98 -13.89 0.69 -11.08
CA VAL A 98 -12.81 1.67 -11.14
C VAL A 98 -11.56 0.98 -11.66
N VAL A 99 -10.88 1.64 -12.61
CA VAL A 99 -9.57 1.19 -13.11
C VAL A 99 -8.59 2.35 -12.91
N PRO A 100 -7.56 2.18 -12.08
CA PRO A 100 -6.61 3.26 -11.82
C PRO A 100 -5.66 3.48 -12.99
N TRP A 101 -5.17 4.71 -13.12
CA TRP A 101 -4.09 5.07 -14.02
C TRP A 101 -3.21 6.11 -13.35
N LEU A 102 -2.06 6.42 -13.96
CA LEU A 102 -1.03 7.24 -13.30
C LEU A 102 -1.55 8.57 -12.75
N HIS A 103 -2.45 9.23 -13.47
CA HIS A 103 -2.98 10.54 -13.08
C HIS A 103 -4.33 10.49 -12.35
N ALA A 104 -4.89 9.30 -12.19
CA ALA A 104 -6.11 9.08 -11.39
C ALA A 104 -6.01 7.72 -10.70
N GLY A 105 -5.71 7.75 -9.41
CA GLY A 105 -5.40 6.57 -8.61
C GLY A 105 -3.96 6.54 -8.13
N GLY A 106 -3.03 7.01 -8.98
CA GLY A 106 -1.62 7.11 -8.67
C GLY A 106 -0.79 5.91 -9.11
N ALA A 107 0.53 6.05 -9.00
CA ALA A 107 1.46 5.05 -9.50
C ALA A 107 1.39 3.73 -8.72
N PHE A 108 1.15 3.77 -7.42
CA PHE A 108 1.11 2.56 -6.59
C PHE A 108 -0.10 1.70 -6.91
N SER A 109 -1.30 2.27 -6.90
CA SER A 109 -2.51 1.52 -7.22
C SER A 109 -2.53 1.04 -8.67
N THR A 110 -2.04 1.86 -9.59
CA THR A 110 -1.93 1.49 -11.01
C THR A 110 -0.98 0.31 -11.18
N SER A 111 0.19 0.38 -10.56
CA SER A 111 1.17 -0.70 -10.63
C SER A 111 0.64 -1.99 -9.99
N ALA A 112 -0.04 -1.89 -8.86
CA ALA A 112 -0.66 -3.05 -8.21
C ALA A 112 -1.71 -3.70 -9.11
N PHE A 113 -2.55 -2.88 -9.77
CA PHE A 113 -3.57 -3.37 -10.68
C PHE A 113 -2.99 -4.25 -11.79
N TYR A 114 -1.85 -3.84 -12.35
CA TYR A 114 -1.21 -4.60 -13.42
C TYR A 114 -0.34 -5.76 -12.93
N GLN A 115 0.01 -5.80 -11.66
CA GLN A 115 0.79 -6.89 -11.08
C GLN A 115 -0.06 -7.98 -10.45
N PHE A 116 -1.24 -7.64 -9.96
CA PHE A 116 -2.16 -8.62 -9.40
C PHE A 116 -2.69 -9.57 -10.47
N LYS A 117 -2.97 -10.79 -10.05
CA LYS A 117 -3.43 -11.86 -10.94
C LYS A 117 -4.85 -11.60 -11.45
N ASP A 118 -5.74 -11.18 -10.55
CA ASP A 118 -7.13 -10.85 -10.87
C ASP A 118 -7.56 -9.62 -10.04
N PRO A 119 -7.12 -8.42 -10.47
CA PRO A 119 -7.33 -7.21 -9.69
C PRO A 119 -8.78 -6.73 -9.74
N VAL A 120 -9.25 -6.25 -8.60
CA VAL A 120 -10.53 -5.54 -8.48
C VAL A 120 -10.32 -4.27 -7.66
N ALA A 121 -11.24 -3.32 -7.82
CA ALA A 121 -11.34 -2.16 -6.94
C ALA A 121 -12.50 -2.38 -5.98
N VAL A 122 -12.29 -2.04 -4.70
CA VAL A 122 -13.33 -2.07 -3.69
C VAL A 122 -13.50 -0.69 -3.08
N GLU A 123 -14.70 -0.39 -2.60
CA GLU A 123 -15.01 0.93 -2.06
C GLU A 123 -14.29 1.18 -0.74
N ARG A 124 -14.25 0.19 0.13
CA ARG A 124 -13.67 0.32 1.47
C ARG A 124 -13.17 -1.01 2.00
N VAL A 125 -12.22 -0.94 2.91
CA VAL A 125 -11.71 -2.12 3.62
C VAL A 125 -11.59 -1.81 5.11
N ALA A 126 -11.38 -2.87 5.91
CA ALA A 126 -11.04 -2.77 7.32
C ALA A 126 -9.77 -3.59 7.55
N ALA A 127 -8.61 -2.99 7.31
CA ALA A 127 -7.32 -3.67 7.35
C ALA A 127 -6.80 -3.84 8.78
N SER A 128 -5.97 -4.86 8.99
CA SER A 128 -5.32 -5.15 10.28
C SER A 128 -4.09 -4.28 10.52
N GLY A 129 -3.58 -3.65 9.49
CA GLY A 129 -2.45 -2.75 9.57
C GLY A 129 -2.18 -2.10 8.23
N GLY A 130 -1.16 -1.28 8.18
CA GLY A 130 -0.83 -0.61 6.93
C GLY A 130 0.52 0.09 6.96
N ILE A 131 0.96 0.45 5.78
CA ILE A 131 2.16 1.25 5.55
C ILE A 131 1.79 2.45 4.70
N ASP A 132 2.29 3.62 5.10
CA ASP A 132 2.05 4.88 4.41
C ASP A 132 3.39 5.46 3.95
N ILE A 133 3.54 5.60 2.65
CA ILE A 133 4.77 6.05 2.00
C ILE A 133 4.53 7.42 1.41
N GLY A 134 4.87 8.47 2.16
CA GLY A 134 4.71 9.85 1.73
C GLY A 134 3.49 10.56 2.29
N LEU A 135 3.03 10.17 3.48
CA LEU A 135 1.95 10.85 4.22
C LEU A 135 0.65 10.97 3.43
N THR A 136 0.23 9.85 2.83
CA THR A 136 -0.99 9.80 2.02
C THR A 136 -2.27 9.63 2.84
N MET A 137 -2.13 9.34 4.11
CA MET A 137 -3.22 9.12 5.07
C MET A 137 -4.01 7.84 4.77
N ILE A 138 -3.74 6.80 5.57
CA ILE A 138 -4.36 5.48 5.40
C ILE A 138 -5.30 5.10 6.54
N GLY A 139 -5.41 5.95 7.56
CA GLY A 139 -6.15 5.61 8.78
C GLY A 139 -7.60 5.23 8.56
N MET A 140 -8.24 5.80 7.53
CA MET A 140 -9.63 5.50 7.18
C MET A 140 -9.85 4.03 6.77
N HIS A 141 -8.79 3.32 6.41
CA HIS A 141 -8.85 1.94 5.92
C HIS A 141 -8.55 0.90 6.99
N LEU A 142 -8.28 1.32 8.21
CA LEU A 142 -7.88 0.43 9.29
C LEU A 142 -9.05 0.10 10.21
N LYS A 143 -9.07 -1.12 10.73
CA LYS A 143 -9.96 -1.47 11.83
C LYS A 143 -9.66 -0.57 13.03
N ARG A 144 -10.66 -0.28 13.82
CA ARG A 144 -10.46 0.36 15.11
C ARG A 144 -9.80 -0.62 16.09
N VAL A 145 -8.82 -0.20 16.82
CA VAL A 145 -8.25 1.15 16.88
C VAL A 145 -6.88 1.10 16.21
N ALA A 146 -6.60 2.03 15.30
CA ALA A 146 -5.29 2.13 14.68
C ALA A 146 -4.24 2.59 15.71
N VAL A 147 -3.11 1.89 15.75
CA VAL A 147 -1.99 2.22 16.62
C VAL A 147 -0.77 2.49 15.75
N PRO A 148 -0.12 3.65 15.89
CA PRO A 148 1.04 3.97 15.08
C PRO A 148 2.24 3.07 15.45
N ILE A 149 3.00 2.69 14.43
CA ILE A 149 4.27 2.00 14.57
C ILE A 149 5.35 2.90 14.01
N ARG A 150 6.30 3.27 14.85
CA ARG A 150 7.45 4.06 14.42
C ARG A 150 8.51 3.12 13.86
N LEU A 151 8.82 3.32 12.59
CA LEU A 151 9.82 2.52 11.90
C LEU A 151 11.20 3.21 12.04
N LYS A 152 12.25 2.44 12.24
CA LYS A 152 13.62 2.92 12.10
C LYS A 152 13.93 3.12 10.61
N ALA A 153 13.52 2.15 9.78
CA ALA A 153 13.58 2.25 8.33
C ALA A 153 12.40 3.12 7.83
N ASN A 154 12.47 4.43 8.07
CA ASN A 154 11.36 5.36 7.87
C ASN A 154 11.50 6.21 6.60
N ARG A 155 12.30 5.79 5.64
CA ARG A 155 12.47 6.47 4.35
C ARG A 155 12.48 5.49 3.21
N ILE A 156 11.77 5.84 2.14
CA ILE A 156 11.88 5.22 0.84
C ILE A 156 12.10 6.37 -0.15
N GLY A 157 13.29 6.46 -0.72
CA GLY A 157 13.71 7.67 -1.41
C GLY A 157 13.60 8.87 -0.47
N GLN A 158 12.91 9.91 -0.90
CA GLN A 158 12.68 11.11 -0.08
C GLN A 158 11.40 11.03 0.75
N ALA A 159 10.56 10.01 0.53
CA ALA A 159 9.29 9.89 1.24
C ALA A 159 9.48 9.42 2.68
N TYR A 160 8.77 10.06 3.59
CA TYR A 160 8.63 9.57 4.96
C TYR A 160 7.72 8.36 4.99
N VAL A 161 8.10 7.34 5.75
CA VAL A 161 7.34 6.09 5.87
C VAL A 161 6.87 5.91 7.30
N SER A 162 5.58 5.68 7.46
CA SER A 162 4.97 5.34 8.75
C SER A 162 4.19 4.04 8.64
N GLY A 163 4.02 3.38 9.75
CA GLY A 163 3.27 2.13 9.83
C GLY A 163 2.18 2.21 10.90
N ALA A 164 1.24 1.29 10.79
CA ALA A 164 0.19 1.15 11.78
C ALA A 164 -0.24 -0.30 11.91
N LYS A 165 -0.76 -0.64 13.08
CA LYS A 165 -1.49 -1.89 13.31
C LYS A 165 -2.76 -1.59 14.06
N THR A 166 -3.68 -2.53 14.08
CA THR A 166 -4.88 -2.40 14.89
C THR A 166 -4.71 -3.16 16.19
N ARG A 167 -5.38 -2.73 17.23
CA ARG A 167 -5.45 -3.48 18.48
C ARG A 167 -6.37 -4.68 18.28
N PRO A 168 -6.03 -5.84 18.92
CA PRO A 168 -6.88 -7.03 18.86
C PRO A 168 -8.25 -6.80 19.49
#